data_a5b033cf056ae894db21b01c4642a893
#
_entry.id   a5b033cf056ae894db21b01c4642a893
#
_cell.length_a   1.000
_cell.length_b   1.000
_cell.length_c   1.000
_cell.angle_alpha   90.00
_cell.angle_beta   90.00
_cell.angle_gamma   90.00
#
_symmetry.space_group_name_H-M   'P 1'
#
loop_
_entity.id
_entity.type
_entity.pdbx_description
1 polymer ?
#
loop_
_entity_poly.entity_id
_entity_poly.type
_entity_poly.pdbx_seq_one_letter_code
_entity_poly.pdbx_strand_id
1 'polypeptide(L)'
;MWRCIADAAPGVLLCTAGTAVAMGLNRLWPLAPTMLVAIVLGAVLTNTVTLPAQYADGVAVAAKHFLRLGVVLLGIQIAVPEILGLGYGAIVTVVAVIFCGVGGTIVMGWLLRIDQHLTLLIAAGFSVCGAAAVGGVQPVVRAAREKDAAALALVVVFGSAAMVVVPGLAGLIGFDERRAGAWAGASIHEVA
;
A
#
# COMPACT_ATOMS: atom_id res chain seq x y z
N MET A 1 -9.79 28.31 -5.37
CA MET A 1 -8.64 27.46 -5.78
C MET A 1 -7.36 27.84 -5.04
N TRP A 2 -6.92 29.11 -5.04
CA TRP A 2 -5.70 29.55 -4.34
C TRP A 2 -5.77 29.43 -2.80
N ARG A 3 -6.90 29.65 -2.16
CA ARG A 3 -7.08 29.47 -0.70
C ARG A 3 -6.90 28.00 -0.25
N CYS A 4 -7.43 27.04 -0.98
CA CYS A 4 -7.25 25.61 -0.66
C CYS A 4 -5.78 25.16 -0.76
N ILE A 5 -4.97 25.79 -1.61
CA ILE A 5 -3.52 25.48 -1.74
C ILE A 5 -2.76 26.08 -0.56
N ALA A 6 -3.12 27.28 -0.12
CA ALA A 6 -2.51 27.92 1.03
C ALA A 6 -2.82 27.17 2.34
N ASP A 7 -4.05 26.68 2.49
CA ASP A 7 -4.49 25.92 3.65
C ASP A 7 -3.85 24.50 3.71
N ALA A 8 -3.51 23.92 2.56
CA ALA A 8 -2.82 22.63 2.47
C ALA A 8 -1.29 22.72 2.65
N ALA A 9 -0.70 23.92 2.47
CA ALA A 9 0.75 24.12 2.49
C ALA A 9 1.44 23.59 3.76
N PRO A 10 0.97 23.82 4.99
CA PRO A 10 1.66 23.37 6.19
C PRO A 10 1.73 21.84 6.28
N GLY A 11 0.67 21.12 5.91
CA GLY A 11 0.66 19.66 5.92
C GLY A 11 1.55 19.05 4.83
N VAL A 12 1.58 19.66 3.63
CA VAL A 12 2.47 19.25 2.54
C VAL A 12 3.94 19.47 2.92
N LEU A 13 4.26 20.61 3.55
CA LEU A 13 5.61 20.88 4.05
C LEU A 13 6.02 19.88 5.14
N LEU A 14 5.11 19.52 6.02
CA LEU A 14 5.37 18.48 7.03
C LEU A 14 5.70 17.14 6.39
N CYS A 15 4.94 16.72 5.38
CA CYS A 15 5.19 15.47 4.65
C CYS A 15 6.52 15.50 3.90
N THR A 16 6.85 16.62 3.24
CA THR A 16 8.12 16.76 2.52
C THR A 16 9.31 16.78 3.47
N ALA A 17 9.20 17.45 4.62
CA ALA A 17 10.23 17.45 5.65
C ALA A 17 10.42 16.03 6.22
N GLY A 18 9.34 15.31 6.53
CA GLY A 18 9.40 13.92 6.99
C GLY A 18 10.08 13.00 5.97
N THR A 19 9.77 13.17 4.69
CA THR A 19 10.41 12.43 3.60
C THR A 19 11.90 12.75 3.50
N ALA A 20 12.29 14.02 3.60
CA ALA A 20 13.69 14.44 3.56
C ALA A 20 14.49 13.85 4.74
N VAL A 21 13.90 13.83 5.93
CA VAL A 21 14.49 13.20 7.13
C VAL A 21 14.65 11.69 6.91
N ALA A 22 13.62 11.00 6.41
CA ALA A 22 13.67 9.57 6.15
C ALA A 22 14.75 9.22 5.10
N MET A 23 14.88 10.02 4.03
CA MET A 23 15.94 9.86 3.03
C MET A 23 17.33 10.15 3.62
N GLY A 24 17.46 11.16 4.49
CA GLY A 24 18.71 11.47 5.18
C GLY A 24 19.14 10.32 6.10
N LEU A 25 18.20 9.77 6.88
CA LEU A 25 18.46 8.61 7.76
C LEU A 25 18.87 7.37 6.98
N ASN A 26 18.23 7.11 5.85
CA ASN A 26 18.58 5.95 5.00
C ASN A 26 20.01 6.09 4.44
N ARG A 27 20.47 7.31 4.15
CA ARG A 27 21.89 7.53 3.74
C ARG A 27 22.88 7.22 4.85
N LEU A 28 22.50 7.46 6.11
CA LEU A 28 23.34 7.17 7.28
C LEU A 28 23.26 5.68 7.68
N TRP A 29 22.12 5.05 7.46
CA TRP A 29 21.86 3.65 7.79
C TRP A 29 21.19 2.92 6.61
N PRO A 30 21.96 2.42 5.64
CA PRO A 30 21.44 1.81 4.41
C PRO A 30 20.60 0.54 4.61
N LEU A 31 20.68 -0.09 5.80
CA LEU A 31 19.89 -1.26 6.16
C LEU A 31 18.41 -0.95 6.42
N ALA A 32 18.05 0.31 6.72
CA ALA A 32 16.67 0.68 6.99
C ALA A 32 16.02 1.24 5.71
N PRO A 33 15.02 0.55 5.11
CA PRO A 33 14.30 1.08 3.94
C PRO A 33 13.69 2.44 4.26
N THR A 34 13.86 3.41 3.35
CA THR A 34 13.37 4.79 3.52
C THR A 34 11.88 4.83 3.87
N MET A 35 11.10 3.92 3.30
CA MET A 35 9.67 3.79 3.50
C MET A 35 9.33 3.40 4.92
N LEU A 36 10.03 2.39 5.47
CA LEU A 36 9.85 1.95 6.86
C LEU A 36 10.19 3.06 7.84
N VAL A 37 11.28 3.80 7.59
CA VAL A 37 11.65 4.96 8.40
C VAL A 37 10.57 6.04 8.35
N ALA A 38 10.02 6.33 7.16
CA ALA A 38 8.96 7.33 7.01
C ALA A 38 7.67 6.92 7.76
N ILE A 39 7.28 5.64 7.71
CA ILE A 39 6.12 5.11 8.43
C ILE A 39 6.32 5.23 9.94
N VAL A 40 7.48 4.82 10.45
CA VAL A 40 7.80 4.92 11.88
C VAL A 40 7.81 6.38 12.34
N LEU A 41 8.43 7.27 11.57
CA LEU A 41 8.43 8.72 11.88
C LEU A 41 7.01 9.29 11.91
N GLY A 42 6.17 8.93 10.92
CA GLY A 42 4.77 9.33 10.87
C GLY A 42 3.98 8.81 12.07
N ALA A 43 4.15 7.53 12.41
CA ALA A 43 3.49 6.91 13.55
C ALA A 43 3.94 7.55 14.88
N VAL A 44 5.22 7.77 15.09
CA VAL A 44 5.74 8.45 16.27
C VAL A 44 5.19 9.87 16.36
N LEU A 45 5.21 10.63 15.25
CA LEU A 45 4.72 12.00 15.23
C LEU A 45 3.23 12.09 15.60
N THR A 46 2.39 11.22 15.02
CA THR A 46 0.95 11.22 15.30
C THR A 46 0.58 10.73 16.69
N ASN A 47 1.42 9.92 17.32
CA ASN A 47 1.19 9.42 18.67
C ASN A 47 1.80 10.33 19.76
N THR A 48 2.81 11.15 19.44
CA THR A 48 3.47 12.03 20.40
C THR A 48 2.97 13.47 20.34
N VAL A 49 2.53 13.92 19.17
CA VAL A 49 2.10 15.30 18.95
C VAL A 49 0.67 15.32 18.41
N THR A 50 -0.22 15.99 19.12
CA THR A 50 -1.56 16.30 18.59
C THR A 50 -1.41 17.34 17.49
N LEU A 51 -1.41 16.89 16.24
CA LEU A 51 -1.32 17.78 15.09
C LEU A 51 -2.57 18.68 15.01
N PRO A 52 -2.42 20.01 14.97
CA PRO A 52 -3.53 20.91 14.75
C PRO A 52 -4.28 20.58 13.47
N ALA A 53 -5.61 20.83 13.45
CA ALA A 53 -6.48 20.53 12.31
C ALA A 53 -5.99 21.13 10.97
N GLN A 54 -5.26 22.23 11.01
CA GLN A 54 -4.67 22.88 9.83
C GLN A 54 -3.67 22.01 9.06
N TYR A 55 -3.10 20.98 9.69
CA TYR A 55 -2.19 20.04 9.00
C TYR A 55 -2.95 18.88 8.34
N ALA A 56 -4.16 18.56 8.82
CA ALA A 56 -4.93 17.41 8.37
C ALA A 56 -5.28 17.50 6.87
N ASP A 57 -5.72 18.67 6.41
CA ASP A 57 -6.08 18.89 5.00
C ASP A 57 -4.85 18.76 4.08
N GLY A 58 -3.72 19.30 4.49
CA GLY A 58 -2.48 19.19 3.73
C GLY A 58 -1.92 17.78 3.68
N VAL A 59 -2.00 17.03 4.77
CA VAL A 59 -1.63 15.61 4.82
C VAL A 59 -2.56 14.79 3.91
N ALA A 60 -3.87 15.06 3.92
CA ALA A 60 -4.82 14.38 3.05
C ALA A 60 -4.56 14.69 1.56
N VAL A 61 -4.22 15.93 1.23
CA VAL A 61 -3.79 16.32 -0.13
C VAL A 61 -2.51 15.61 -0.53
N ALA A 62 -1.51 15.57 0.34
CA ALA A 62 -0.26 14.86 0.11
C ALA A 62 -0.52 13.36 -0.12
N ALA A 63 -1.25 12.71 0.76
CA ALA A 63 -1.57 11.29 0.67
C ALA A 63 -2.35 10.94 -0.61
N LYS A 64 -3.24 11.84 -1.08
CA LYS A 64 -4.06 11.57 -2.25
C LYS A 64 -3.38 11.90 -3.58
N HIS A 65 -2.77 13.08 -3.68
CA HIS A 65 -2.25 13.59 -4.97
C HIS A 65 -0.81 13.14 -5.20
N PHE A 66 0.05 13.22 -4.19
CA PHE A 66 1.45 12.78 -4.35
C PHE A 66 1.56 11.26 -4.47
N LEU A 67 0.71 10.49 -3.77
CA LEU A 67 0.65 9.05 -3.96
C LEU A 67 0.27 8.69 -5.40
N ARG A 68 -0.78 9.33 -5.95
CA ARG A 68 -1.18 9.10 -7.35
C ARG A 68 -0.10 9.47 -8.34
N LEU A 69 0.54 10.62 -8.13
CA LEU A 69 1.66 11.06 -8.96
C LEU A 69 2.83 10.07 -8.86
N GLY A 70 3.17 9.62 -7.65
CA GLY A 70 4.21 8.62 -7.42
C GLY A 70 3.93 7.31 -8.15
N VAL A 71 2.69 6.79 -8.07
CA VAL A 71 2.29 5.57 -8.79
C VAL A 71 2.39 5.75 -10.31
N VAL A 72 1.98 6.91 -10.85
CA VAL A 72 2.12 7.20 -12.29
C VAL A 72 3.59 7.25 -12.70
N LEU A 73 4.44 7.92 -11.91
CA LEU A 73 5.88 8.00 -12.19
C LEU A 73 6.55 6.63 -12.09
N LEU A 74 6.17 5.81 -11.11
CA LEU A 74 6.64 4.42 -11.02
C LEU A 74 6.20 3.61 -12.25
N GLY A 75 4.96 3.79 -12.71
CA GLY A 75 4.48 3.12 -13.93
C GLY A 75 5.26 3.51 -15.18
N ILE A 76 5.71 4.76 -15.28
CA ILE A 76 6.56 5.23 -16.37
C ILE A 76 7.99 4.69 -16.23
N GLN A 77 8.49 4.53 -15.01
CA GLN A 77 9.85 4.04 -14.74
C GLN A 77 9.98 2.53 -14.99
N ILE A 78 8.87 1.77 -14.88
CA ILE A 78 8.88 0.35 -15.23
C ILE A 78 9.10 0.24 -16.74
N ALA A 79 10.31 -0.16 -17.11
CA ALA A 79 10.66 -0.31 -18.52
C ALA A 79 9.88 -1.47 -19.14
N VAL A 80 9.08 -1.18 -20.16
CA VAL A 80 8.31 -2.21 -20.92
C VAL A 80 9.20 -3.38 -21.36
N PRO A 81 10.47 -3.17 -21.76
CA PRO A 81 11.39 -4.27 -22.06
C PRO A 81 11.66 -5.22 -20.89
N GLU A 82 11.69 -4.72 -19.66
CA GLU A 82 11.91 -5.57 -18.47
C GLU A 82 10.70 -6.47 -18.19
N ILE A 83 9.48 -5.93 -18.35
CA ILE A 83 8.25 -6.72 -18.23
C ILE A 83 8.20 -7.81 -19.31
N LEU A 84 8.55 -7.47 -20.54
CA LEU A 84 8.61 -8.42 -21.63
C LEU A 84 9.73 -9.45 -21.44
N GLY A 85 10.84 -9.05 -20.82
CA GLY A 85 11.96 -9.92 -20.44
C GLY A 85 11.63 -10.95 -19.38
N LEU A 86 10.61 -10.69 -18.52
CA LEU A 86 10.11 -11.67 -17.53
C LEU A 86 9.40 -12.86 -18.19
N GLY A 87 9.02 -12.72 -19.45
CA GLY A 87 8.36 -13.75 -20.24
C GLY A 87 6.84 -13.80 -20.02
N TYR A 88 6.17 -14.39 -21.00
CA TYR A 88 4.70 -14.50 -21.01
C TYR A 88 4.13 -15.19 -19.77
N GLY A 89 4.86 -16.19 -19.21
CA GLY A 89 4.46 -16.91 -18.02
C GLY A 89 4.31 -16.02 -16.79
N ALA A 90 5.21 -15.06 -16.59
CA ALA A 90 5.12 -14.13 -15.45
C ALA A 90 3.89 -13.20 -15.57
N ILE A 91 3.61 -12.70 -16.77
CA ILE A 91 2.43 -11.84 -17.02
C ILE A 91 1.15 -12.61 -16.72
N VAL A 92 1.04 -13.84 -17.23
CA VAL A 92 -0.12 -14.70 -16.97
C VAL A 92 -0.27 -14.99 -15.48
N THR A 93 0.83 -15.24 -14.77
CA THR A 93 0.81 -15.48 -13.33
C THR A 93 0.30 -14.26 -12.57
N VAL A 94 0.78 -13.05 -12.87
CA VAL A 94 0.32 -11.81 -12.22
C VAL A 94 -1.18 -11.60 -12.45
N VAL A 95 -1.62 -11.74 -13.69
CA VAL A 95 -3.04 -11.60 -14.04
C VAL A 95 -3.89 -12.65 -13.31
N ALA A 96 -3.45 -13.90 -13.29
CA ALA A 96 -4.15 -14.98 -12.60
C ALA A 96 -4.23 -14.73 -11.08
N VAL A 97 -3.14 -14.27 -10.44
CA VAL A 97 -3.12 -13.93 -9.01
C VAL A 97 -4.11 -12.82 -8.68
N ILE A 98 -4.16 -11.76 -9.48
CA ILE A 98 -5.12 -10.66 -9.27
C ILE A 98 -6.57 -11.17 -9.41
N PHE A 99 -6.89 -11.90 -10.48
CA PHE A 99 -8.24 -12.42 -10.69
C PHE A 99 -8.65 -13.44 -9.62
N CYS A 100 -7.74 -14.33 -9.23
CA CYS A 100 -7.99 -15.28 -8.16
C CYS A 100 -8.13 -14.59 -6.80
N GLY A 101 -7.34 -13.56 -6.52
CA GLY A 101 -7.42 -12.76 -5.30
C GLY A 101 -8.75 -12.01 -5.18
N VAL A 102 -9.12 -11.26 -6.22
CA VAL A 102 -10.42 -10.54 -6.26
C VAL A 102 -11.57 -11.53 -6.20
N GLY A 103 -11.59 -12.53 -7.09
CA GLY A 103 -12.65 -13.52 -7.17
C GLY A 103 -12.78 -14.34 -5.89
N GLY A 104 -11.66 -14.79 -5.34
CA GLY A 104 -11.63 -15.55 -4.08
C GLY A 104 -12.14 -14.74 -2.91
N THR A 105 -11.77 -13.47 -2.81
CA THR A 105 -12.26 -12.56 -1.75
C THR A 105 -13.76 -12.32 -1.88
N ILE A 106 -14.26 -12.10 -3.11
CA ILE A 106 -15.71 -11.92 -3.34
C ILE A 106 -16.50 -13.18 -2.98
N VAL A 107 -16.03 -14.34 -3.42
CA VAL A 107 -16.67 -15.63 -3.09
C VAL A 107 -16.66 -15.88 -1.59
N MET A 108 -15.53 -15.63 -0.93
CA MET A 108 -15.42 -15.79 0.53
C MET A 108 -16.34 -14.81 1.28
N GLY A 109 -16.40 -13.56 0.84
CA GLY A 109 -17.29 -12.54 1.40
C GLY A 109 -18.77 -12.94 1.27
N TRP A 110 -19.14 -13.47 0.10
CA TRP A 110 -20.49 -14.00 -0.11
C TRP A 110 -20.79 -15.21 0.78
N LEU A 111 -19.86 -16.15 0.90
CA LEU A 111 -20.01 -17.35 1.72
C LEU A 111 -20.14 -17.02 3.22
N LEU A 112 -19.34 -16.04 3.68
CA LEU A 112 -19.36 -15.56 5.07
C LEU A 112 -20.46 -14.51 5.33
N ARG A 113 -21.26 -14.17 4.31
CA ARG A 113 -22.33 -13.16 4.37
C ARG A 113 -21.84 -11.79 4.85
N ILE A 114 -20.64 -11.42 4.46
CA ILE A 114 -20.05 -10.10 4.73
C ILE A 114 -20.69 -9.06 3.81
N ASP A 115 -20.83 -7.84 4.30
CA ASP A 115 -21.34 -6.72 3.51
C ASP A 115 -20.54 -6.55 2.21
N GLN A 116 -21.25 -6.35 1.09
CA GLN A 116 -20.63 -6.26 -0.24
C GLN A 116 -19.65 -5.10 -0.37
N HIS A 117 -19.94 -3.94 0.23
CA HIS A 117 -19.04 -2.79 0.19
C HIS A 117 -17.73 -3.09 0.91
N LEU A 118 -17.80 -3.71 2.08
CA LEU A 118 -16.62 -4.13 2.83
C LEU A 118 -15.82 -5.20 2.05
N THR A 119 -16.53 -6.19 1.48
CA THR A 119 -15.91 -7.24 0.66
C THR A 119 -15.16 -6.67 -0.54
N LEU A 120 -15.73 -5.68 -1.25
CA LEU A 120 -15.08 -5.03 -2.39
C LEU A 120 -13.83 -4.23 -1.99
N LEU A 121 -13.87 -3.54 -0.84
CA LEU A 121 -12.70 -2.83 -0.31
C LEU A 121 -11.58 -3.80 0.05
N ILE A 122 -11.91 -4.90 0.73
CA ILE A 122 -10.96 -5.96 1.09
C ILE A 122 -10.39 -6.62 -0.18
N ALA A 123 -11.25 -6.93 -1.15
CA ALA A 123 -10.82 -7.53 -2.41
C ALA A 123 -9.83 -6.64 -3.16
N ALA A 124 -10.10 -5.34 -3.24
CA ALA A 124 -9.19 -4.38 -3.86
C ALA A 124 -7.86 -4.28 -3.09
N GLY A 125 -7.91 -4.21 -1.76
CA GLY A 125 -6.72 -4.13 -0.91
C GLY A 125 -5.83 -5.35 -1.03
N PHE A 126 -6.38 -6.54 -0.87
CA PHE A 126 -5.60 -7.79 -0.92
C PHE A 126 -5.17 -8.24 -2.31
N SER A 127 -5.72 -7.66 -3.38
CA SER A 127 -5.40 -8.13 -4.74
C SER A 127 -4.56 -7.16 -5.56
N VAL A 128 -4.35 -5.92 -5.09
CA VAL A 128 -3.59 -4.92 -5.85
C VAL A 128 -2.41 -4.38 -5.04
N CYS A 129 -2.61 -3.29 -4.29
CA CYS A 129 -1.50 -2.62 -3.59
C CYS A 129 -1.90 -2.18 -2.17
N GLY A 130 -2.64 -3.00 -1.48
CA GLY A 130 -2.96 -2.77 -0.07
C GLY A 130 -3.80 -1.53 0.18
N ALA A 131 -3.37 -0.72 1.13
CA ALA A 131 -4.08 0.48 1.58
C ALA A 131 -4.37 1.50 0.46
N ALA A 132 -3.47 1.62 -0.51
CA ALA A 132 -3.62 2.52 -1.64
C ALA A 132 -4.81 2.11 -2.55
N ALA A 133 -5.00 0.81 -2.77
CA ALA A 133 -6.13 0.29 -3.54
C ALA A 133 -7.46 0.52 -2.81
N VAL A 134 -7.51 0.30 -1.49
CA VAL A 134 -8.68 0.62 -0.66
C VAL A 134 -9.06 2.08 -0.80
N GLY A 135 -8.10 3.00 -0.62
CA GLY A 135 -8.32 4.45 -0.76
C GLY A 135 -8.74 4.88 -2.18
N GLY A 136 -8.28 4.15 -3.21
CA GLY A 136 -8.66 4.39 -4.61
C GLY A 136 -10.08 3.96 -4.94
N VAL A 137 -10.54 2.84 -4.36
CA VAL A 137 -11.86 2.24 -4.62
C VAL A 137 -12.95 2.82 -3.73
N GLN A 138 -12.61 3.28 -2.52
CA GLN A 138 -13.53 3.84 -1.54
C GLN A 138 -14.52 4.88 -2.11
N PRO A 139 -14.10 5.90 -2.90
CA PRO A 139 -15.03 6.88 -3.45
C PRO A 139 -16.05 6.29 -4.43
N VAL A 140 -15.71 5.16 -5.06
CA VAL A 140 -16.57 4.46 -6.03
C VAL A 140 -17.59 3.60 -5.30
N VAL A 141 -17.12 2.86 -4.30
CA VAL A 141 -17.95 1.93 -3.50
C VAL A 141 -18.87 2.71 -2.55
N ARG A 142 -18.50 3.95 -2.18
CA ARG A 142 -19.26 4.80 -1.25
C ARG A 142 -19.56 4.08 0.08
N ALA A 143 -18.60 3.33 0.58
CA ALA A 143 -18.72 2.64 1.85
C ALA A 143 -18.77 3.62 3.03
N ALA A 144 -19.38 3.20 4.13
CA ALA A 144 -19.34 3.96 5.37
C ALA A 144 -17.90 4.02 5.92
N ARG A 145 -17.53 5.12 6.57
CA ARG A 145 -16.16 5.34 7.10
C ARG A 145 -15.66 4.20 8.00
N GLU A 146 -16.57 3.57 8.73
CA GLU A 146 -16.26 2.43 9.60
C GLU A 146 -15.78 1.21 8.79
N LYS A 147 -16.39 0.96 7.62
CA LYS A 147 -16.01 -0.12 6.70
C LYS A 147 -14.66 0.15 6.03
N ASP A 148 -14.39 1.40 5.70
CA ASP A 148 -13.08 1.82 5.17
C ASP A 148 -11.99 1.57 6.20
N ALA A 149 -12.20 2.01 7.44
CA ALA A 149 -11.25 1.81 8.53
C ALA A 149 -11.02 0.31 8.83
N ALA A 150 -12.10 -0.48 8.80
CA ALA A 150 -12.01 -1.92 8.99
C ALA A 150 -11.24 -2.61 7.85
N ALA A 151 -11.50 -2.24 6.59
CA ALA A 151 -10.78 -2.78 5.44
C ALA A 151 -9.30 -2.43 5.49
N LEU A 152 -8.97 -1.16 5.79
CA LEU A 152 -7.59 -0.70 5.94
C LEU A 152 -6.87 -1.43 7.07
N ALA A 153 -7.50 -1.57 8.24
CA ALA A 153 -6.92 -2.28 9.37
C ALA A 153 -6.63 -3.75 9.03
N LEU A 154 -7.57 -4.45 8.38
CA LEU A 154 -7.38 -5.84 7.95
C LEU A 154 -6.22 -5.97 6.97
N VAL A 155 -6.18 -5.12 5.94
CA VAL A 155 -5.13 -5.15 4.91
C VAL A 155 -3.76 -4.91 5.54
N VAL A 156 -3.63 -3.89 6.41
CA VAL A 156 -2.35 -3.57 7.08
C VAL A 156 -1.92 -4.70 8.01
N VAL A 157 -2.80 -5.22 8.85
CA VAL A 157 -2.46 -6.29 9.81
C VAL A 157 -2.04 -7.57 9.10
N PHE A 158 -2.85 -8.04 8.14
CA PHE A 158 -2.53 -9.26 7.40
C PHE A 158 -1.38 -9.08 6.42
N GLY A 159 -1.26 -7.90 5.79
CA GLY A 159 -0.12 -7.56 4.94
C GLY A 159 1.20 -7.57 5.73
N SER A 160 1.23 -6.92 6.90
CA SER A 160 2.40 -6.93 7.78
C SER A 160 2.73 -8.33 8.29
N ALA A 161 1.73 -9.12 8.65
CA ALA A 161 1.92 -10.51 9.04
C ALA A 161 2.50 -11.35 7.88
N ALA A 162 1.99 -11.15 6.67
CA ALA A 162 2.47 -11.85 5.48
C ALA A 162 3.94 -11.56 5.17
N MET A 163 4.41 -10.33 5.41
CA MET A 163 5.83 -9.97 5.23
C MET A 163 6.79 -10.82 6.09
N VAL A 164 6.34 -11.29 7.25
CA VAL A 164 7.14 -12.12 8.14
C VAL A 164 6.89 -13.60 7.87
N VAL A 165 5.62 -13.98 7.72
CA VAL A 165 5.20 -15.39 7.60
C VAL A 165 5.62 -15.99 6.26
N VAL A 166 5.43 -15.27 5.15
CA VAL A 166 5.70 -15.82 3.81
C VAL A 166 7.19 -16.14 3.60
N PRO A 167 8.14 -15.24 3.89
CA PRO A 167 9.57 -15.60 3.79
C PRO A 167 9.98 -16.70 4.77
N GLY A 168 9.43 -16.68 5.99
CA GLY A 168 9.67 -17.74 6.98
C GLY A 168 9.25 -19.12 6.49
N LEU A 169 8.04 -19.22 5.91
CA LEU A 169 7.54 -20.45 5.31
C LEU A 169 8.37 -20.87 4.08
N ALA A 170 8.78 -19.91 3.23
CA ALA A 170 9.64 -20.22 2.08
C ALA A 170 10.96 -20.88 2.50
N GLY A 171 11.56 -20.39 3.60
CA GLY A 171 12.76 -20.99 4.20
C GLY A 171 12.52 -22.40 4.75
N LEU A 172 11.39 -22.62 5.42
CA LEU A 172 11.01 -23.94 5.96
C LEU A 172 10.74 -24.98 4.86
N ILE A 173 10.16 -24.56 3.74
CA ILE A 173 9.86 -25.44 2.60
C ILE A 173 11.14 -25.71 1.76
N GLY A 174 12.21 -24.93 1.98
CA GLY A 174 13.47 -25.09 1.25
C GLY A 174 13.41 -24.53 -0.18
N PHE A 175 12.65 -23.45 -0.40
CA PHE A 175 12.66 -22.77 -1.68
C PHE A 175 14.02 -22.11 -1.94
N ASP A 176 14.50 -22.18 -3.18
CA ASP A 176 15.61 -21.37 -3.64
C ASP A 176 15.23 -19.87 -3.65
N GLU A 177 16.21 -18.98 -3.64
CA GLU A 177 16.00 -17.53 -3.56
C GLU A 177 15.04 -17.02 -4.64
N ARG A 178 15.12 -17.55 -5.86
CA ARG A 178 14.27 -17.15 -6.97
C ARG A 178 12.81 -17.57 -6.77
N ARG A 179 12.57 -18.78 -6.29
CA ARG A 179 11.23 -19.29 -5.99
C ARG A 179 10.63 -18.59 -4.77
N ALA A 180 11.43 -18.39 -3.74
CA ALA A 180 11.04 -17.66 -2.55
C ALA A 180 10.63 -16.22 -2.90
N GLY A 181 11.42 -15.51 -3.72
CA GLY A 181 11.10 -14.17 -4.21
C GLY A 181 9.83 -14.13 -5.06
N ALA A 182 9.66 -15.07 -5.99
CA ALA A 182 8.45 -15.15 -6.81
C ALA A 182 7.19 -15.44 -5.97
N TRP A 183 7.31 -16.34 -4.98
CA TRP A 183 6.21 -16.67 -4.08
C TRP A 183 5.86 -15.50 -3.15
N ALA A 184 6.86 -14.83 -2.58
CA ALA A 184 6.66 -13.64 -1.78
C ALA A 184 5.99 -12.52 -2.59
N GLY A 185 6.48 -12.24 -3.79
CA GLY A 185 5.89 -11.24 -4.69
C GLY A 185 4.46 -11.55 -5.13
N ALA A 186 4.09 -12.84 -5.26
CA ALA A 186 2.73 -13.26 -5.58
C ALA A 186 1.78 -13.27 -4.38
N SER A 187 2.32 -13.31 -3.15
CA SER A 187 1.52 -13.46 -1.92
C SER A 187 1.42 -12.18 -1.10
N ILE A 188 2.41 -11.29 -1.19
CA ILE A 188 2.47 -10.05 -0.42
C ILE A 188 2.06 -8.91 -1.36
N HIS A 189 0.87 -8.37 -1.15
CA HIS A 189 0.31 -7.30 -1.98
C HIS A 189 0.48 -5.91 -1.36
N GLU A 190 1.17 -5.82 -0.23
CA GLU A 190 1.52 -4.57 0.44
C GLU A 190 3.03 -4.41 0.48
N VAL A 191 3.56 -3.48 -0.30
CA VAL A 191 4.99 -3.16 -0.37
C VAL A 191 5.23 -1.68 -0.01
N ALA A 192 4.18 -0.97 0.38
CA ALA A 192 4.22 0.45 0.72
C ALA A 192 4.27 0.68 2.23
#